data_c3db1b1b61e93d4edeb20cd90ab5779f
#
_entry.id   c3db1b1b61e93d4edeb20cd90ab5779f
#
_cell.length_a   1.000
_cell.length_b   1.000
_cell.length_c   1.000
_cell.angle_alpha   90.00
_cell.angle_beta   90.00
_cell.angle_gamma   90.00
#
_symmetry.space_group_name_H-M   'P 1'
#
loop_
_entity.id
_entity.type
_entity.pdbx_description
1 polymer ?
#
loop_
_entity_poly.entity_id
_entity_poly.type
_entity_poly.pdbx_seq_one_letter_code
_entity_poly.pdbx_strand_id
1 'polypeptide(L)'
;PHATFDVGRVAYRLNCYDSLLRWLDNPPKLEPWLAESYTVSEDGKRYTFKLREGVKFHDGTELTAEDVVYSMERILAVKKGAYPLFATLVDPGSTRAVGKYAVEFNLKAASAIFAATTHDVYVVNSALVKRNERNGDWGQEWIARNDAGSGSYIIRRFDPARGFLASRFDDHFLGPANLAEIDFRYVAEVNSRVLGLIRGDFQGTDPYMPQDQIARLQGDANLNVMEAESTRLFYACIHNQRAPMNDVNFRKALCYSFDYDGWINDILGKSVVRNTHVIPNPMWGAPKDVAGYTYDIDKAKAHIAQMASPPREIVIAGMIGYEQSMQAAALLQNGLTRAGVPSRLLNEPWPVVSNKMRDPEQMYDVLFLWRSTYYADPHNWAGELLHTNRHRGGNASYYSNPEVDRLLNEALANADQEKRAPLYEQVARISSEEAGGIYIHNTKWFGPYRKNVSGVRFCPIGDGQEMRWLSIA
;
A
#
# COMPACT_ATOMS: atom_id res chain seq x y z
N PRO A 1 -6.41 -14.31 -6.33
CA PRO A 1 -6.02 -12.89 -6.31
C PRO A 1 -6.72 -12.10 -5.21
N HIS A 2 -7.96 -12.46 -4.81
CA HIS A 2 -8.81 -11.70 -3.88
C HIS A 2 -8.54 -11.95 -2.39
N ALA A 3 -7.62 -12.85 -2.02
CA ALA A 3 -7.34 -13.18 -0.63
C ALA A 3 -6.09 -12.52 -0.05
N THR A 4 -5.29 -11.84 -0.88
CA THR A 4 -4.04 -11.18 -0.50
C THR A 4 -4.10 -9.69 -0.83
N PHE A 5 -3.49 -8.86 0.01
CA PHE A 5 -3.44 -7.40 -0.15
C PHE A 5 -2.08 -6.83 0.27
N ASP A 6 -1.09 -7.69 0.45
CA ASP A 6 0.27 -7.26 0.78
C ASP A 6 1.09 -6.98 -0.48
N VAL A 7 2.03 -6.05 -0.35
CA VAL A 7 2.92 -5.60 -1.44
C VAL A 7 3.86 -6.73 -1.89
N GLY A 8 4.32 -7.58 -0.97
CA GLY A 8 5.22 -8.68 -1.29
C GLY A 8 4.61 -9.76 -2.20
N ARG A 9 3.28 -9.77 -2.34
CA ARG A 9 2.54 -10.73 -3.18
C ARG A 9 1.79 -10.08 -4.34
N VAL A 10 2.10 -8.84 -4.66
CA VAL A 10 1.44 -8.13 -5.75
C VAL A 10 1.90 -8.65 -7.12
N ALA A 11 3.13 -9.15 -7.23
CA ALA A 11 3.72 -9.57 -8.50
C ALA A 11 2.86 -10.55 -9.30
N TYR A 12 2.36 -11.65 -8.68
CA TYR A 12 1.52 -12.60 -9.41
C TYR A 12 0.19 -12.00 -9.85
N ARG A 13 -0.41 -11.08 -9.06
CA ARG A 13 -1.67 -10.42 -9.43
C ARG A 13 -1.48 -9.53 -10.64
N LEU A 14 -0.44 -8.67 -10.62
CA LEU A 14 -0.14 -7.74 -11.70
C LEU A 14 0.21 -8.42 -13.02
N ASN A 15 0.82 -9.59 -12.96
CA ASN A 15 1.31 -10.28 -14.16
C ASN A 15 0.35 -11.35 -14.69
N CYS A 16 -0.46 -11.97 -13.82
CA CYS A 16 -1.32 -13.11 -14.19
C CYS A 16 -2.81 -12.77 -14.21
N TYR A 17 -3.21 -11.59 -13.75
CA TYR A 17 -4.61 -11.12 -13.76
C TYR A 17 -4.69 -9.70 -14.30
N ASP A 18 -5.85 -9.35 -14.86
CA ASP A 18 -6.16 -7.98 -15.27
C ASP A 18 -7.26 -7.38 -14.41
N SER A 19 -7.25 -6.06 -14.32
CA SER A 19 -8.23 -5.23 -13.60
C SER A 19 -8.92 -4.26 -14.55
N LEU A 20 -9.96 -3.57 -14.10
CA LEU A 20 -10.71 -2.64 -14.94
C LEU A 20 -9.83 -1.49 -15.43
N LEU A 21 -9.11 -0.85 -14.51
CA LEU A 21 -8.14 0.20 -14.76
C LEU A 21 -6.80 -0.23 -14.18
N ARG A 22 -5.69 0.37 -14.62
CA ARG A 22 -4.35 0.07 -14.13
C ARG A 22 -3.56 1.32 -13.83
N TRP A 23 -2.86 1.34 -12.71
CA TRP A 23 -1.88 2.36 -12.39
C TRP A 23 -0.57 2.06 -13.10
N LEU A 24 -0.04 3.04 -13.83
CA LEU A 24 1.23 2.95 -14.56
C LEU A 24 2.11 4.15 -14.24
N ASP A 25 3.42 3.97 -14.43
CA ASP A 25 4.47 5.00 -14.37
C ASP A 25 4.66 5.68 -12.99
N ASN A 26 5.58 6.64 -12.96
CA ASN A 26 5.86 7.49 -11.81
C ASN A 26 6.15 8.94 -12.32
N PRO A 27 5.33 9.95 -11.98
CA PRO A 27 4.13 9.87 -11.12
C PRO A 27 3.05 8.94 -11.68
N PRO A 28 2.30 8.23 -10.79
CA PRO A 28 1.34 7.22 -11.22
C PRO A 28 0.15 7.83 -11.96
N LYS A 29 -0.20 7.20 -13.08
CA LYS A 29 -1.37 7.54 -13.91
C LYS A 29 -2.33 6.37 -13.94
N LEU A 30 -3.62 6.66 -13.79
CA LEU A 30 -4.67 5.66 -13.90
C LEU A 30 -5.08 5.52 -15.38
N GLU A 31 -4.78 4.38 -15.96
CA GLU A 31 -4.97 4.14 -17.40
C GLU A 31 -6.07 3.11 -17.65
N PRO A 32 -6.82 3.23 -18.77
CA PRO A 32 -7.71 2.19 -19.25
C PRO A 32 -6.98 0.84 -19.41
N TRP A 33 -7.62 -0.24 -18.90
CA TRP A 33 -7.03 -1.58 -19.02
C TRP A 33 -8.06 -2.57 -19.58
N LEU A 34 -8.76 -3.38 -18.77
CA LEU A 34 -9.92 -4.15 -19.27
C LEU A 34 -11.07 -3.23 -19.67
N ALA A 35 -11.28 -2.14 -18.96
CA ALA A 35 -12.20 -1.10 -19.37
C ALA A 35 -11.52 -0.10 -20.31
N GLU A 36 -12.17 0.19 -21.46
CA GLU A 36 -11.74 1.25 -22.40
C GLU A 36 -12.06 2.65 -21.87
N SER A 37 -13.16 2.76 -21.12
CA SER A 37 -13.67 4.01 -20.55
C SER A 37 -14.64 3.74 -19.43
N TYR A 38 -14.95 4.78 -18.68
CA TYR A 38 -16.05 4.75 -17.70
C TYR A 38 -16.76 6.11 -17.66
N THR A 39 -18.01 6.09 -17.19
CA THR A 39 -18.81 7.28 -16.89
C THR A 39 -19.26 7.26 -15.45
N VAL A 40 -19.50 8.45 -14.89
CA VAL A 40 -20.00 8.62 -13.53
C VAL A 40 -21.28 9.42 -13.57
N SER A 41 -22.30 9.00 -12.82
CA SER A 41 -23.54 9.77 -12.68
C SER A 41 -23.33 11.09 -11.95
N GLU A 42 -24.22 12.07 -12.13
CA GLU A 42 -24.13 13.40 -11.51
C GLU A 42 -24.04 13.34 -9.97
N ASP A 43 -24.72 12.37 -9.36
CA ASP A 43 -24.68 12.15 -7.90
C ASP A 43 -23.44 11.41 -7.41
N GLY A 44 -22.50 11.05 -8.31
CA GLY A 44 -21.25 10.36 -7.98
C GLY A 44 -21.41 8.92 -7.46
N LYS A 45 -22.62 8.33 -7.56
CA LYS A 45 -22.91 7.00 -6.98
C LYS A 45 -22.94 5.86 -7.98
N ARG A 46 -23.05 6.15 -9.27
CA ARG A 46 -23.10 5.12 -10.29
C ARG A 46 -21.93 5.25 -11.25
N TYR A 47 -21.14 4.18 -11.36
CA TYR A 47 -20.02 4.05 -12.29
C TYR A 47 -20.37 3.00 -13.34
N THR A 48 -20.29 3.36 -14.61
CA THR A 48 -20.51 2.43 -15.73
C THR A 48 -19.22 2.30 -16.52
N PHE A 49 -18.65 1.10 -16.54
CA PHE A 49 -17.43 0.77 -17.28
C PHE A 49 -17.78 0.07 -18.58
N LYS A 50 -17.18 0.54 -19.68
CA LYS A 50 -17.22 -0.12 -21.00
C LYS A 50 -15.98 -1.01 -21.11
N LEU A 51 -16.16 -2.32 -21.24
CA LEU A 51 -15.07 -3.29 -21.36
C LEU A 51 -14.58 -3.40 -22.81
N ARG A 52 -13.33 -3.81 -22.98
CA ARG A 52 -12.78 -4.26 -24.26
C ARG A 52 -13.47 -5.53 -24.71
N GLU A 53 -13.76 -5.62 -26.01
CA GLU A 53 -14.31 -6.81 -26.63
C GLU A 53 -13.22 -7.81 -26.99
N GLY A 54 -13.53 -9.11 -26.96
CA GLY A 54 -12.61 -10.18 -27.39
C GLY A 54 -11.44 -10.46 -26.46
N VAL A 55 -11.43 -9.92 -25.23
CA VAL A 55 -10.41 -10.28 -24.22
C VAL A 55 -10.60 -11.74 -23.82
N LYS A 56 -9.50 -12.51 -23.80
CA LYS A 56 -9.51 -13.92 -23.45
C LYS A 56 -8.91 -14.17 -22.06
N PHE A 57 -9.50 -15.11 -21.35
CA PHE A 57 -8.83 -15.77 -20.23
C PHE A 57 -7.77 -16.75 -20.71
N HIS A 58 -6.91 -17.21 -19.80
CA HIS A 58 -5.82 -18.15 -20.09
C HIS A 58 -6.30 -19.52 -20.64
N ASP A 59 -7.56 -19.90 -20.41
CA ASP A 59 -8.17 -21.09 -20.98
C ASP A 59 -8.78 -20.87 -22.38
N GLY A 60 -8.65 -19.66 -22.92
CA GLY A 60 -9.14 -19.26 -24.24
C GLY A 60 -10.62 -18.80 -24.25
N THR A 61 -11.34 -18.87 -23.13
CA THR A 61 -12.70 -18.35 -23.04
C THR A 61 -12.72 -16.82 -22.98
N GLU A 62 -13.80 -16.22 -23.48
CA GLU A 62 -13.92 -14.75 -23.54
C GLU A 62 -14.34 -14.17 -22.20
N LEU A 63 -13.69 -13.06 -21.81
CA LEU A 63 -14.00 -12.26 -20.63
C LEU A 63 -15.20 -11.33 -20.94
N THR A 64 -16.18 -11.32 -20.05
CA THR A 64 -17.40 -10.52 -20.16
C THR A 64 -17.70 -9.72 -18.89
N ALA A 65 -18.74 -8.88 -18.93
CA ALA A 65 -19.21 -8.13 -17.77
C ALA A 65 -19.64 -9.04 -16.59
N GLU A 66 -20.13 -10.23 -16.87
CA GLU A 66 -20.52 -11.20 -15.84
C GLU A 66 -19.32 -11.68 -14.99
N ASP A 67 -18.13 -11.75 -15.59
CA ASP A 67 -16.91 -12.10 -14.86
C ASP A 67 -16.48 -10.99 -13.92
N VAL A 68 -16.68 -9.73 -14.30
CA VAL A 68 -16.44 -8.56 -13.44
C VAL A 68 -17.42 -8.54 -12.27
N VAL A 69 -18.72 -8.75 -12.53
CA VAL A 69 -19.75 -8.86 -11.49
C VAL A 69 -19.38 -9.96 -10.50
N TYR A 70 -19.10 -11.16 -10.99
CA TYR A 70 -18.68 -12.27 -10.13
C TYR A 70 -17.43 -11.96 -9.31
N SER A 71 -16.46 -11.29 -9.90
CA SER A 71 -15.21 -10.94 -9.22
C SER A 71 -15.44 -9.96 -8.06
N MET A 72 -16.31 -8.97 -8.23
CA MET A 72 -16.70 -8.05 -7.15
C MET A 72 -17.49 -8.78 -6.07
N GLU A 73 -18.50 -9.58 -6.42
CA GLU A 73 -19.26 -10.38 -5.45
C GLU A 73 -18.33 -11.32 -4.66
N ARG A 74 -17.34 -11.92 -5.34
CA ARG A 74 -16.35 -12.77 -4.70
C ARG A 74 -15.47 -12.00 -3.71
N ILE A 75 -15.04 -10.77 -4.02
CA ILE A 75 -14.30 -9.91 -3.09
C ILE A 75 -15.13 -9.66 -1.83
N LEU A 76 -16.42 -9.31 -2.01
CA LEU A 76 -17.33 -9.02 -0.90
C LEU A 76 -17.64 -10.26 -0.04
N ALA A 77 -17.74 -11.43 -0.65
CA ALA A 77 -18.05 -12.68 0.03
C ALA A 77 -16.84 -13.27 0.79
N VAL A 78 -15.65 -13.27 0.18
CA VAL A 78 -14.42 -13.82 0.77
C VAL A 78 -13.92 -12.96 1.93
N LYS A 79 -14.22 -11.66 1.96
CA LYS A 79 -13.87 -10.71 3.03
C LYS A 79 -12.37 -10.67 3.38
N LYS A 80 -11.53 -10.86 2.36
CA LYS A 80 -10.06 -10.82 2.46
C LYS A 80 -9.49 -9.86 1.40
N GLY A 81 -8.19 -9.69 1.38
CA GLY A 81 -7.51 -8.91 0.35
C GLY A 81 -8.04 -7.48 0.23
N ALA A 82 -8.51 -7.12 -0.96
CA ALA A 82 -9.03 -5.78 -1.27
C ALA A 82 -10.42 -5.47 -0.67
N TYR A 83 -11.06 -6.42 0.03
CA TYR A 83 -12.38 -6.23 0.66
C TYR A 83 -12.54 -4.90 1.40
N PRO A 84 -11.58 -4.42 2.23
CA PRO A 84 -11.73 -3.17 2.96
C PRO A 84 -11.88 -1.93 2.07
N LEU A 85 -11.41 -1.96 0.83
CA LEU A 85 -11.56 -0.85 -0.12
C LEU A 85 -13.01 -0.73 -0.61
N PHE A 86 -13.75 -1.84 -0.68
CA PHE A 86 -15.08 -1.90 -1.29
C PHE A 86 -16.22 -2.06 -0.28
N ALA A 87 -15.97 -2.64 0.88
CA ALA A 87 -16.99 -3.00 1.86
C ALA A 87 -17.89 -1.84 2.34
N THR A 88 -17.34 -0.62 2.38
CA THR A 88 -18.09 0.58 2.75
C THR A 88 -18.79 1.25 1.57
N LEU A 89 -18.44 0.89 0.34
CA LEU A 89 -18.91 1.54 -0.88
C LEU A 89 -19.89 0.70 -1.69
N VAL A 90 -19.70 -0.64 -1.73
CA VAL A 90 -20.43 -1.56 -2.60
C VAL A 90 -21.19 -2.57 -1.76
N ASP A 91 -22.49 -2.71 -2.00
CA ASP A 91 -23.31 -3.78 -1.40
C ASP A 91 -23.29 -5.02 -2.28
N PRO A 92 -23.38 -6.24 -1.71
CA PRO A 92 -23.65 -7.44 -2.49
C PRO A 92 -24.88 -7.27 -3.40
N GLY A 93 -24.75 -7.65 -4.67
CA GLY A 93 -25.82 -7.54 -5.67
C GLY A 93 -26.01 -6.14 -6.27
N SER A 94 -25.22 -5.13 -5.88
CA SER A 94 -25.29 -3.78 -6.43
C SER A 94 -24.48 -3.59 -7.71
N THR A 95 -23.57 -4.53 -8.02
CA THR A 95 -22.81 -4.58 -9.27
C THR A 95 -23.59 -5.39 -10.30
N ARG A 96 -23.76 -4.89 -11.53
CA ARG A 96 -24.61 -5.52 -12.55
C ARG A 96 -23.98 -5.44 -13.94
N ALA A 97 -24.11 -6.51 -14.71
CA ALA A 97 -23.88 -6.46 -16.14
C ALA A 97 -25.09 -5.76 -16.82
N VAL A 98 -24.83 -4.68 -17.54
CA VAL A 98 -25.84 -3.92 -18.30
C VAL A 98 -25.69 -4.14 -19.82
N GLY A 99 -24.91 -5.13 -20.18
CA GLY A 99 -24.61 -5.61 -21.52
C GLY A 99 -23.47 -6.60 -21.47
N LYS A 100 -23.14 -7.27 -22.58
CA LYS A 100 -22.04 -8.26 -22.64
C LYS A 100 -20.68 -7.64 -22.20
N TYR A 101 -20.46 -6.36 -22.54
CA TYR A 101 -19.22 -5.64 -22.30
C TYR A 101 -19.44 -4.32 -21.53
N ALA A 102 -20.50 -4.25 -20.72
CA ALA A 102 -20.75 -3.10 -19.88
C ALA A 102 -21.14 -3.53 -18.47
N VAL A 103 -20.47 -2.98 -17.47
CA VAL A 103 -20.71 -3.27 -16.05
C VAL A 103 -21.02 -1.98 -15.30
N GLU A 104 -22.02 -2.01 -14.46
CA GLU A 104 -22.47 -0.91 -13.62
C GLU A 104 -22.23 -1.24 -12.15
N PHE A 105 -21.60 -0.31 -11.43
CA PHE A 105 -21.43 -0.34 -9.97
C PHE A 105 -22.31 0.74 -9.36
N ASN A 106 -23.24 0.36 -8.49
CA ASN A 106 -24.07 1.27 -7.72
C ASN A 106 -23.53 1.37 -6.28
N LEU A 107 -23.03 2.55 -5.94
CA LEU A 107 -22.37 2.81 -4.66
C LEU A 107 -23.37 3.27 -3.60
N LYS A 108 -23.12 2.95 -2.33
CA LYS A 108 -23.89 3.45 -1.16
C LYS A 108 -23.81 4.97 -1.02
N ALA A 109 -22.64 5.53 -1.33
CA ALA A 109 -22.34 6.96 -1.24
C ALA A 109 -21.46 7.37 -2.41
N ALA A 110 -21.47 8.66 -2.76
CA ALA A 110 -20.53 9.22 -3.72
C ALA A 110 -19.08 8.98 -3.27
N SER A 111 -18.22 8.58 -4.22
CA SER A 111 -16.83 8.28 -3.90
C SER A 111 -15.92 8.61 -5.06
N ALA A 112 -15.23 9.72 -4.98
CA ALA A 112 -14.26 10.18 -5.99
C ALA A 112 -13.09 9.20 -6.20
N ILE A 113 -12.81 8.33 -5.22
CA ILE A 113 -11.72 7.35 -5.29
C ILE A 113 -12.15 6.00 -5.88
N PHE A 114 -13.44 5.77 -6.15
CA PHE A 114 -13.91 4.46 -6.58
C PHE A 114 -13.19 3.97 -7.83
N ALA A 115 -13.12 4.77 -8.88
CA ALA A 115 -12.41 4.41 -10.11
C ALA A 115 -10.93 4.07 -9.81
N ALA A 116 -10.28 4.87 -8.97
CA ALA A 116 -8.89 4.68 -8.56
C ALA A 116 -8.65 3.34 -7.84
N THR A 117 -9.65 2.81 -7.13
CA THR A 117 -9.56 1.53 -6.41
C THR A 117 -9.87 0.31 -7.30
N THR A 118 -10.51 0.50 -8.47
CA THR A 118 -10.87 -0.62 -9.36
C THR A 118 -9.68 -1.36 -9.96
N HIS A 119 -8.46 -0.82 -9.83
CA HIS A 119 -7.25 -1.56 -10.18
C HIS A 119 -7.04 -2.81 -9.30
N ASP A 120 -7.67 -2.90 -8.13
CA ASP A 120 -7.66 -4.09 -7.26
C ASP A 120 -8.84 -5.06 -7.51
N VAL A 121 -9.72 -4.73 -8.45
CA VAL A 121 -10.74 -5.66 -8.96
C VAL A 121 -10.09 -6.54 -10.04
N TYR A 122 -9.26 -7.48 -9.62
CA TYR A 122 -8.68 -8.48 -10.54
C TYR A 122 -9.76 -9.44 -11.01
N VAL A 123 -10.03 -9.44 -12.32
CA VAL A 123 -11.11 -10.25 -12.89
C VAL A 123 -10.67 -11.71 -13.00
N VAL A 124 -11.52 -12.62 -12.53
CA VAL A 124 -11.31 -14.07 -12.62
C VAL A 124 -12.34 -14.71 -13.55
N ASN A 125 -11.96 -15.78 -14.23
CA ASN A 125 -12.87 -16.60 -15.03
C ASN A 125 -13.98 -17.19 -14.13
N SER A 126 -15.15 -16.58 -14.16
CA SER A 126 -16.25 -16.90 -13.26
C SER A 126 -16.79 -18.33 -13.48
N ALA A 127 -16.85 -18.78 -14.72
CA ALA A 127 -17.32 -20.11 -15.07
C ALA A 127 -16.36 -21.19 -14.55
N LEU A 128 -15.06 -20.95 -14.70
CA LEU A 128 -14.02 -21.87 -14.23
C LEU A 128 -14.00 -21.94 -12.69
N VAL A 129 -14.10 -20.81 -12.00
CA VAL A 129 -14.08 -20.75 -10.53
C VAL A 129 -15.35 -21.38 -9.95
N LYS A 130 -16.53 -21.05 -10.47
CA LYS A 130 -17.82 -21.64 -10.03
C LYS A 130 -17.86 -23.16 -10.18
N ARG A 131 -17.35 -23.69 -11.29
CA ARG A 131 -17.27 -25.16 -11.54
C ARG A 131 -16.43 -25.89 -10.48
N ASN A 132 -15.47 -25.20 -9.88
CA ASN A 132 -14.54 -25.75 -8.89
C ASN A 132 -14.83 -25.30 -7.45
N GLU A 133 -15.93 -24.58 -7.24
CA GLU A 133 -16.38 -24.17 -5.92
C GLU A 133 -16.83 -25.38 -5.08
N ARG A 134 -16.48 -25.34 -3.79
CA ARG A 134 -16.86 -26.39 -2.83
C ARG A 134 -17.44 -25.75 -1.57
N ASN A 135 -18.57 -26.27 -1.11
CA ASN A 135 -19.20 -25.84 0.15
C ASN A 135 -19.40 -24.32 0.31
N GLY A 136 -19.65 -23.59 -0.76
CA GLY A 136 -19.83 -22.13 -0.71
C GLY A 136 -18.55 -21.34 -0.45
N ASP A 137 -17.37 -21.92 -0.74
CA ASP A 137 -16.06 -21.26 -0.52
C ASP A 137 -15.68 -20.24 -1.60
N TRP A 138 -16.57 -19.98 -2.58
CA TRP A 138 -16.28 -19.13 -3.73
C TRP A 138 -15.04 -19.56 -4.52
N GLY A 139 -14.78 -20.86 -4.59
CA GLY A 139 -13.60 -21.44 -5.23
C GLY A 139 -12.27 -21.05 -4.58
N GLN A 140 -12.27 -20.69 -3.30
CA GLN A 140 -11.08 -20.19 -2.60
C GLN A 140 -9.99 -21.26 -2.49
N GLU A 141 -10.35 -22.50 -2.18
CA GLU A 141 -9.39 -23.61 -2.10
C GLU A 141 -8.78 -23.93 -3.46
N TRP A 142 -9.60 -23.93 -4.50
CA TRP A 142 -9.15 -24.24 -5.85
C TRP A 142 -8.23 -23.18 -6.45
N ILE A 143 -8.63 -21.88 -6.40
CA ILE A 143 -7.86 -20.77 -6.98
C ILE A 143 -6.55 -20.49 -6.24
N ALA A 144 -6.40 -21.00 -5.01
CA ALA A 144 -5.16 -20.91 -4.27
C ALA A 144 -4.00 -21.67 -4.92
N ARG A 145 -4.31 -22.61 -5.85
CA ARG A 145 -3.33 -23.48 -6.53
C ARG A 145 -3.48 -23.51 -8.05
N ASN A 146 -4.51 -22.89 -8.59
CA ASN A 146 -4.86 -22.94 -10.01
C ASN A 146 -5.01 -21.52 -10.57
N ASP A 147 -4.83 -21.44 -11.88
CA ASP A 147 -4.98 -20.22 -12.64
C ASP A 147 -6.44 -20.00 -13.08
N ALA A 148 -6.90 -18.76 -13.04
CA ALA A 148 -8.18 -18.30 -13.57
C ALA A 148 -8.08 -16.88 -14.12
N GLY A 149 -6.90 -16.46 -14.55
CA GLY A 149 -6.58 -15.10 -14.98
C GLY A 149 -6.69 -14.87 -16.48
N SER A 150 -6.42 -13.62 -16.85
CA SER A 150 -6.34 -13.11 -18.22
C SER A 150 -5.05 -12.32 -18.49
N GLY A 151 -4.18 -12.18 -17.48
CA GLY A 151 -2.99 -11.34 -17.52
C GLY A 151 -1.93 -11.81 -18.52
N SER A 152 -0.85 -11.04 -18.60
CA SER A 152 0.23 -11.28 -19.58
C SER A 152 0.95 -12.62 -19.41
N TYR A 153 0.76 -13.30 -18.27
CA TYR A 153 1.42 -14.57 -17.94
C TYR A 153 0.46 -15.55 -17.27
N ILE A 154 0.58 -16.83 -17.66
CA ILE A 154 -0.20 -17.96 -17.16
C ILE A 154 0.56 -18.62 -16.01
N ILE A 155 -0.04 -18.77 -14.84
CA ILE A 155 0.57 -19.44 -13.69
C ILE A 155 0.75 -20.94 -14.01
N ARG A 156 2.00 -21.42 -13.98
CA ARG A 156 2.35 -22.84 -14.15
C ARG A 156 2.59 -23.54 -12.82
N ARG A 157 3.10 -22.80 -11.85
CA ARG A 157 3.31 -23.26 -10.47
C ARG A 157 3.19 -22.08 -9.52
N PHE A 158 2.48 -22.27 -8.44
CA PHE A 158 2.38 -21.29 -7.36
C PHE A 158 2.62 -21.97 -6.02
N ASP A 159 3.59 -21.44 -5.26
CA ASP A 159 3.89 -21.86 -3.89
C ASP A 159 3.94 -20.60 -3.02
N PRO A 160 3.02 -20.43 -2.06
CA PRO A 160 2.98 -19.23 -1.21
C PRO A 160 4.26 -18.96 -0.42
N ALA A 161 5.10 -19.98 -0.19
CA ALA A 161 6.36 -19.86 0.53
C ALA A 161 7.59 -19.68 -0.39
N ARG A 162 7.50 -20.11 -1.64
CA ARG A 162 8.67 -20.16 -2.55
C ARG A 162 8.57 -19.22 -3.74
N GLY A 163 7.36 -18.82 -4.15
CA GLY A 163 7.13 -17.95 -5.30
C GLY A 163 6.28 -18.59 -6.39
N PHE A 164 6.42 -18.13 -7.62
CA PHE A 164 5.64 -18.65 -8.75
C PHE A 164 6.47 -18.75 -10.03
N LEU A 165 6.07 -19.68 -10.87
CA LEU A 165 6.54 -19.83 -12.25
C LEU A 165 5.36 -19.53 -13.17
N ALA A 166 5.56 -18.64 -14.16
CA ALA A 166 4.53 -18.28 -15.11
C ALA A 166 5.10 -18.20 -16.53
N SER A 167 4.37 -18.72 -17.52
CA SER A 167 4.71 -18.62 -18.94
C SER A 167 3.89 -17.55 -19.62
N ARG A 168 4.44 -16.93 -20.65
CA ARG A 168 3.79 -15.89 -21.44
C ARG A 168 2.45 -16.35 -22.00
N PHE A 169 1.48 -15.46 -21.98
CA PHE A 169 0.17 -15.61 -22.65
C PHE A 169 0.20 -14.84 -23.97
N ASP A 170 0.31 -15.56 -25.08
CA ASP A 170 0.49 -14.96 -26.40
C ASP A 170 -0.81 -14.27 -26.92
N ASP A 171 -1.99 -14.70 -26.46
CA ASP A 171 -3.30 -14.14 -26.82
C ASP A 171 -3.74 -12.97 -25.91
N HIS A 172 -2.84 -12.40 -25.10
CA HIS A 172 -3.17 -11.24 -24.28
C HIS A 172 -3.60 -10.05 -25.13
N PHE A 173 -4.62 -9.29 -24.71
CA PHE A 173 -5.23 -8.20 -25.51
C PHE A 173 -4.26 -7.05 -25.88
N LEU A 174 -3.16 -6.87 -25.14
CA LEU A 174 -2.07 -5.94 -25.51
C LEU A 174 -0.94 -6.63 -26.31
N GLY A 175 -1.17 -7.82 -26.82
CA GLY A 175 -0.15 -8.66 -27.44
C GLY A 175 0.75 -9.38 -26.42
N PRO A 176 1.64 -10.25 -26.90
CA PRO A 176 2.53 -11.03 -26.05
C PRO A 176 3.51 -10.14 -25.28
N ALA A 177 3.82 -10.53 -24.03
CA ALA A 177 4.92 -9.92 -23.28
C ALA A 177 6.27 -10.29 -23.88
N ASN A 178 7.33 -9.54 -23.55
CA ASN A 178 8.65 -9.78 -24.16
C ASN A 178 9.33 -11.06 -23.64
N LEU A 179 9.20 -11.36 -22.32
CA LEU A 179 9.79 -12.53 -21.72
C LEU A 179 8.88 -13.75 -21.91
N ALA A 180 9.47 -14.90 -22.29
CA ALA A 180 8.71 -16.14 -22.45
C ALA A 180 8.26 -16.75 -21.11
N GLU A 181 9.02 -16.51 -20.05
CA GLU A 181 8.78 -17.09 -18.73
C GLU A 181 9.25 -16.14 -17.61
N ILE A 182 8.56 -16.20 -16.46
CA ILE A 182 8.95 -15.55 -15.21
C ILE A 182 9.10 -16.64 -14.13
N ASP A 183 10.28 -16.70 -13.49
CA ASP A 183 10.51 -17.46 -12.26
C ASP A 183 10.70 -16.48 -11.11
N PHE A 184 9.62 -16.18 -10.39
CA PHE A 184 9.62 -15.25 -9.26
C PHE A 184 9.81 -16.01 -7.95
N ARG A 185 10.93 -15.79 -7.27
CA ARG A 185 11.33 -16.52 -6.06
C ARG A 185 11.27 -15.66 -4.81
N TYR A 186 10.65 -16.19 -3.76
CA TYR A 186 10.68 -15.57 -2.42
C TYR A 186 11.95 -16.04 -1.69
N VAL A 187 12.93 -15.16 -1.56
CA VAL A 187 14.18 -15.42 -0.84
C VAL A 187 14.22 -14.47 0.38
N ALA A 188 14.06 -15.00 1.58
CA ALA A 188 13.93 -14.21 2.81
C ALA A 188 15.23 -13.46 3.14
N GLU A 189 16.37 -14.13 2.99
CA GLU A 189 17.69 -13.60 3.36
C GLU A 189 18.19 -12.54 2.36
N VAL A 190 18.42 -11.31 2.82
CA VAL A 190 18.87 -10.18 1.99
C VAL A 190 20.22 -10.48 1.33
N ASN A 191 21.19 -10.99 2.09
CA ASN A 191 22.52 -11.32 1.55
C ASN A 191 22.45 -12.36 0.42
N SER A 192 21.54 -13.36 0.53
CA SER A 192 21.33 -14.36 -0.51
C SER A 192 20.77 -13.76 -1.79
N ARG A 193 19.82 -12.79 -1.67
CA ARG A 193 19.28 -12.04 -2.81
C ARG A 193 20.37 -11.21 -3.50
N VAL A 194 21.15 -10.46 -2.72
CA VAL A 194 22.25 -9.61 -3.21
C VAL A 194 23.32 -10.44 -3.93
N LEU A 195 23.78 -11.51 -3.31
CA LEU A 195 24.79 -12.40 -3.91
C LEU A 195 24.27 -13.11 -5.16
N GLY A 196 23.02 -13.55 -5.17
CA GLY A 196 22.39 -14.18 -6.33
C GLY A 196 22.28 -13.21 -7.52
N LEU A 197 21.95 -11.93 -7.26
CA LEU A 197 21.92 -10.92 -8.31
C LEU A 197 23.32 -10.64 -8.87
N ILE A 198 24.35 -10.48 -8.00
CA ILE A 198 25.74 -10.25 -8.42
C ILE A 198 26.24 -11.43 -9.27
N ARG A 199 25.98 -12.68 -8.87
CA ARG A 199 26.39 -13.88 -9.61
C ARG A 199 25.61 -14.13 -10.90
N GLY A 200 24.42 -13.53 -11.04
CA GLY A 200 23.55 -13.71 -12.19
C GLY A 200 22.54 -14.85 -12.03
N ASP A 201 22.35 -15.37 -10.84
CA ASP A 201 21.28 -16.33 -10.49
C ASP A 201 19.89 -15.68 -10.62
N PHE A 202 19.83 -14.35 -10.48
CA PHE A 202 18.64 -13.51 -10.63
C PHE A 202 18.90 -12.37 -11.62
N GLN A 203 17.84 -11.91 -12.29
CA GLN A 203 17.89 -10.75 -13.19
C GLN A 203 17.55 -9.44 -12.49
N GLY A 204 16.80 -9.50 -11.41
CA GLY A 204 16.43 -8.39 -10.54
C GLY A 204 16.09 -8.91 -9.15
N THR A 205 15.97 -8.00 -8.18
CA THR A 205 15.57 -8.36 -6.80
C THR A 205 14.72 -7.26 -6.17
N ASP A 206 14.21 -7.55 -4.98
CA ASP A 206 13.39 -6.66 -4.14
C ASP A 206 14.04 -5.28 -3.98
N PRO A 207 13.27 -4.18 -4.14
CA PRO A 207 13.78 -2.80 -4.02
C PRO A 207 14.04 -2.35 -2.58
N TYR A 208 13.55 -3.08 -1.59
CA TYR A 208 13.64 -2.67 -0.18
C TYR A 208 14.67 -3.50 0.58
N MET A 209 15.84 -2.92 0.76
CA MET A 209 16.96 -3.54 1.48
C MET A 209 17.77 -2.48 2.25
N PRO A 210 18.64 -2.89 3.20
CA PRO A 210 19.53 -1.99 3.90
C PRO A 210 20.44 -1.18 2.97
N GLN A 211 20.79 0.04 3.37
CA GLN A 211 21.55 0.98 2.54
C GLN A 211 22.93 0.47 2.14
N ASP A 212 23.61 -0.26 3.01
CA ASP A 212 24.90 -0.89 2.72
C ASP A 212 24.78 -1.90 1.56
N GLN A 213 23.69 -2.64 1.48
CA GLN A 213 23.43 -3.57 0.38
C GLN A 213 23.09 -2.84 -0.92
N ILE A 214 22.33 -1.74 -0.86
CA ILE A 214 22.09 -0.88 -2.02
C ILE A 214 23.41 -0.32 -2.56
N ALA A 215 24.26 0.25 -1.68
CA ALA A 215 25.56 0.78 -2.06
C ALA A 215 26.48 -0.31 -2.67
N ARG A 216 26.44 -1.53 -2.15
CA ARG A 216 27.16 -2.67 -2.70
C ARG A 216 26.70 -3.00 -4.13
N LEU A 217 25.40 -3.01 -4.37
CA LEU A 217 24.86 -3.28 -5.72
C LEU A 217 25.16 -2.12 -6.69
N GLN A 218 25.12 -0.87 -6.23
CA GLN A 218 25.51 0.31 -7.03
C GLN A 218 26.97 0.27 -7.45
N GLY A 219 27.84 -0.35 -6.65
CA GLY A 219 29.26 -0.52 -6.95
C GLY A 219 29.58 -1.65 -7.94
N ASP A 220 28.62 -2.53 -8.29
CA ASP A 220 28.86 -3.65 -9.20
C ASP A 220 28.74 -3.23 -10.67
N ALA A 221 29.78 -3.49 -11.46
CA ALA A 221 29.85 -3.09 -12.86
C ALA A 221 28.83 -3.78 -13.78
N ASN A 222 28.23 -4.90 -13.36
CA ASN A 222 27.24 -5.67 -14.14
C ASN A 222 25.80 -5.31 -13.81
N LEU A 223 25.59 -4.42 -12.82
CA LEU A 223 24.27 -4.06 -12.33
C LEU A 223 23.91 -2.62 -12.72
N ASN A 224 22.63 -2.38 -12.81
CA ASN A 224 21.99 -1.07 -12.89
C ASN A 224 21.03 -0.96 -11.71
N VAL A 225 21.29 -0.02 -10.79
CA VAL A 225 20.41 0.26 -9.65
C VAL A 225 19.71 1.57 -9.94
N MET A 226 18.47 1.47 -10.42
CA MET A 226 17.64 2.65 -10.68
C MET A 226 17.11 3.22 -9.36
N GLU A 227 16.94 4.54 -9.30
CA GLU A 227 16.40 5.24 -8.15
C GLU A 227 15.18 6.05 -8.57
N ALA A 228 14.13 6.02 -7.76
CA ALA A 228 12.93 6.83 -7.96
C ALA A 228 12.34 7.27 -6.60
N GLU A 229 11.71 8.44 -6.57
CA GLU A 229 10.89 8.84 -5.43
C GLU A 229 9.63 7.98 -5.37
N SER A 230 9.25 7.55 -4.18
CA SER A 230 8.00 6.82 -3.97
C SER A 230 7.10 7.55 -2.98
N THR A 231 5.84 7.16 -2.96
CA THR A 231 4.84 7.68 -2.03
C THR A 231 4.67 6.78 -0.79
N ARG A 232 5.61 5.86 -0.55
CA ARG A 232 5.59 4.98 0.62
C ARG A 232 6.04 5.76 1.86
N LEU A 233 5.09 6.02 2.77
CA LEU A 233 5.31 6.79 3.99
C LEU A 233 5.79 5.89 5.14
N PHE A 234 6.92 6.22 5.77
CA PHE A 234 7.33 5.68 7.06
C PHE A 234 6.93 6.62 8.18
N TYR A 235 6.23 6.10 9.19
CA TYR A 235 5.70 6.88 10.29
C TYR A 235 5.56 6.04 11.55
N ALA A 236 5.37 6.70 12.70
CA ALA A 236 4.90 6.02 13.91
C ALA A 236 3.41 6.31 14.14
N CYS A 237 2.65 5.24 14.26
CA CYS A 237 1.27 5.25 14.68
C CYS A 237 1.22 5.41 16.21
N ILE A 238 0.61 6.48 16.71
CA ILE A 238 0.42 6.74 18.15
C ILE A 238 -1.01 6.39 18.52
N HIS A 239 -1.26 5.70 19.63
CA HIS A 239 -2.62 5.36 20.08
C HIS A 239 -3.33 6.58 20.70
N ASN A 240 -4.01 7.41 19.91
CA ASN A 240 -4.53 8.72 20.32
C ASN A 240 -5.60 8.70 21.43
N GLN A 241 -6.24 7.57 21.70
CA GLN A 241 -7.32 7.49 22.71
C GLN A 241 -6.87 6.93 24.06
N ARG A 242 -5.66 6.36 24.16
CA ARG A 242 -5.16 5.76 25.40
C ARG A 242 -4.27 6.73 26.18
N ALA A 243 -4.50 6.87 27.49
CA ALA A 243 -3.59 7.64 28.33
C ALA A 243 -2.18 7.01 28.37
N PRO A 244 -1.11 7.83 28.34
CA PRO A 244 -1.07 9.30 28.29
C PRO A 244 -1.14 9.89 26.87
N MET A 245 -1.20 9.10 25.80
CA MET A 245 -1.20 9.57 24.41
C MET A 245 -2.49 10.29 23.99
N ASN A 246 -3.55 10.21 24.79
CA ASN A 246 -4.74 11.06 24.61
C ASN A 246 -4.51 12.55 24.93
N ASP A 247 -3.41 12.88 25.63
CA ASP A 247 -2.96 14.26 25.82
C ASP A 247 -2.10 14.70 24.64
N VAL A 248 -2.49 15.80 23.99
CA VAL A 248 -1.76 16.35 22.83
C VAL A 248 -0.34 16.79 23.21
N ASN A 249 -0.10 17.27 24.44
CA ASN A 249 1.22 17.63 24.92
C ASN A 249 2.13 16.38 24.96
N PHE A 250 1.60 15.25 25.41
CA PHE A 250 2.41 14.04 25.39
C PHE A 250 2.73 13.58 23.98
N ARG A 251 1.78 13.64 23.03
CA ARG A 251 2.06 13.31 21.63
C ARG A 251 3.09 14.23 21.01
N LYS A 252 3.04 15.56 21.32
CA LYS A 252 4.09 16.51 20.92
C LYS A 252 5.44 16.16 21.52
N ALA A 253 5.48 15.76 22.79
CA ALA A 253 6.72 15.29 23.42
C ALA A 253 7.30 14.05 22.72
N LEU A 254 6.46 13.08 22.30
CA LEU A 254 6.89 11.94 21.48
C LEU A 254 7.52 12.42 20.16
N CYS A 255 6.88 13.37 19.46
CA CYS A 255 7.39 13.92 18.22
C CYS A 255 8.74 14.63 18.40
N TYR A 256 8.93 15.43 19.45
CA TYR A 256 10.21 16.10 19.76
C TYR A 256 11.30 15.13 20.28
N SER A 257 10.93 13.93 20.70
CA SER A 257 11.87 12.91 21.17
C SER A 257 12.46 12.04 20.06
N PHE A 258 11.99 12.14 18.82
CA PHE A 258 12.53 11.37 17.69
C PHE A 258 13.61 12.16 16.96
N ASP A 259 14.81 11.56 16.79
CA ASP A 259 15.93 12.18 16.07
C ASP A 259 15.80 11.96 14.56
N TYR A 260 15.12 12.89 13.89
CA TYR A 260 14.86 12.83 12.44
C TYR A 260 16.12 12.95 11.61
N ASP A 261 17.04 13.85 11.99
CA ASP A 261 18.25 14.11 11.24
C ASP A 261 19.25 12.97 11.36
N GLY A 262 19.47 12.47 12.57
CA GLY A 262 20.26 11.24 12.79
C GLY A 262 19.68 10.04 12.07
N TRP A 263 18.33 9.90 12.07
CA TRP A 263 17.65 8.84 11.33
C TRP A 263 17.92 8.91 9.82
N ILE A 264 17.70 10.08 9.20
CA ILE A 264 17.78 10.26 7.74
C ILE A 264 19.24 10.27 7.26
N ASN A 265 20.11 11.01 7.95
CA ASN A 265 21.49 11.24 7.48
C ASN A 265 22.45 10.15 7.89
N ASP A 266 22.38 9.71 9.17
CA ASP A 266 23.39 8.81 9.75
C ASP A 266 22.98 7.34 9.64
N ILE A 267 21.69 7.01 9.86
CA ILE A 267 21.21 5.62 9.81
C ILE A 267 20.83 5.23 8.39
N LEU A 268 20.08 6.08 7.66
CA LEU A 268 19.58 5.76 6.32
C LEU A 268 20.42 6.31 5.16
N GLY A 269 21.52 7.03 5.45
CA GLY A 269 22.44 7.50 4.43
C GLY A 269 21.79 8.35 3.33
N LYS A 270 20.71 9.10 3.64
CA LYS A 270 19.94 9.92 2.70
C LYS A 270 19.19 9.13 1.61
N SER A 271 18.98 7.82 1.83
CA SER A 271 18.18 6.96 0.91
C SER A 271 16.66 7.22 0.98
N VAL A 272 16.25 8.24 1.69
CA VAL A 272 14.86 8.63 1.91
C VAL A 272 14.70 10.14 1.80
N VAL A 273 13.45 10.61 1.74
CA VAL A 273 13.12 12.04 1.71
C VAL A 273 12.30 12.38 2.96
N ARG A 274 12.73 13.41 3.73
CA ARG A 274 11.99 13.88 4.92
C ARG A 274 10.54 14.17 4.57
N ASN A 275 9.59 13.63 5.35
CA ASN A 275 8.17 13.93 5.25
C ASN A 275 7.65 14.40 6.61
N THR A 276 6.88 15.48 6.64
CA THR A 276 6.48 16.18 7.87
C THR A 276 5.00 16.02 8.23
N HIS A 277 4.23 15.35 7.40
CA HIS A 277 2.79 15.20 7.52
C HIS A 277 2.31 13.85 6.99
N VAL A 278 1.02 13.53 7.16
CA VAL A 278 0.42 12.25 6.80
C VAL A 278 0.46 11.93 5.30
N ILE A 279 0.42 12.94 4.43
CA ILE A 279 0.42 12.75 2.97
C ILE A 279 1.86 12.77 2.43
N PRO A 280 2.28 11.81 1.58
CA PRO A 280 3.62 11.84 0.99
C PRO A 280 3.89 13.08 0.15
N ASN A 281 5.11 13.64 0.25
CA ASN A 281 5.48 14.88 -0.47
C ASN A 281 5.21 14.89 -1.97
N PRO A 282 5.41 13.79 -2.74
CA PRO A 282 5.10 13.80 -4.18
C PRO A 282 3.62 13.78 -4.52
N MET A 283 2.75 13.55 -3.54
CA MET A 283 1.30 13.45 -3.77
C MET A 283 0.66 14.84 -3.84
N TRP A 284 -0.27 15.02 -4.77
CA TRP A 284 -1.11 16.21 -4.79
C TRP A 284 -1.89 16.34 -3.47
N GLY A 285 -2.24 17.57 -3.04
CA GLY A 285 -2.86 17.81 -1.74
C GLY A 285 -1.91 17.66 -0.53
N ALA A 286 -0.59 17.47 -0.79
CA ALA A 286 0.43 17.54 0.25
C ALA A 286 0.82 19.01 0.51
N PRO A 287 0.71 19.53 1.75
CA PRO A 287 1.11 20.89 2.08
C PRO A 287 2.63 21.05 2.00
N LYS A 288 3.10 22.17 1.45
CA LYS A 288 4.55 22.43 1.28
C LYS A 288 5.17 23.23 2.43
N ASP A 289 4.36 23.79 3.30
CA ASP A 289 4.74 24.74 4.33
C ASP A 289 4.56 24.20 5.77
N VAL A 290 4.32 22.91 5.94
CA VAL A 290 4.33 22.25 7.26
C VAL A 290 5.76 21.91 7.63
N ALA A 291 6.34 22.68 8.55
CA ALA A 291 7.73 22.49 8.99
C ALA A 291 7.98 21.15 9.68
N GLY A 292 6.95 20.60 10.35
CA GLY A 292 7.06 19.36 11.12
C GLY A 292 7.81 19.54 12.43
N TYR A 293 8.05 18.42 13.10
CA TYR A 293 8.80 18.38 14.35
C TYR A 293 10.29 18.16 14.09
N THR A 294 11.12 18.65 15.02
CA THR A 294 12.57 18.43 15.06
C THR A 294 12.93 17.69 16.35
N TYR A 295 14.12 17.12 16.41
CA TYR A 295 14.63 16.55 17.66
C TYR A 295 14.97 17.66 18.64
N ASP A 296 14.27 17.72 19.78
CA ASP A 296 14.45 18.75 20.79
C ASP A 296 13.96 18.23 22.16
N ILE A 297 14.89 17.72 22.95
CA ILE A 297 14.58 17.11 24.25
C ILE A 297 14.08 18.16 25.26
N ASP A 298 14.50 19.40 25.16
CA ASP A 298 14.03 20.43 26.08
C ASP A 298 12.58 20.81 25.80
N LYS A 299 12.18 20.89 24.52
CA LYS A 299 10.77 21.02 24.15
C LYS A 299 9.94 19.80 24.56
N ALA A 300 10.49 18.57 24.39
CA ALA A 300 9.81 17.38 24.86
C ALA A 300 9.53 17.45 26.36
N LYS A 301 10.51 17.81 27.18
CA LYS A 301 10.35 18.01 28.64
C LYS A 301 9.35 19.13 28.96
N ALA A 302 9.40 20.24 28.22
CA ALA A 302 8.46 21.34 28.42
C ALA A 302 7.00 20.93 28.17
N HIS A 303 6.75 20.09 27.17
CA HIS A 303 5.41 19.55 26.93
C HIS A 303 5.00 18.52 27.99
N ILE A 304 5.91 17.65 28.44
CA ILE A 304 5.63 16.72 29.54
C ILE A 304 5.26 17.47 30.81
N ALA A 305 5.94 18.56 31.12
CA ALA A 305 5.63 19.40 32.29
C ALA A 305 4.24 20.06 32.26
N GLN A 306 3.60 20.14 31.09
CA GLN A 306 2.24 20.67 30.95
C GLN A 306 1.16 19.61 31.17
N MET A 307 1.53 18.35 31.31
CA MET A 307 0.58 17.26 31.55
C MET A 307 0.05 17.31 32.98
N ALA A 308 -1.22 16.92 33.16
CA ALA A 308 -1.86 16.82 34.46
C ALA A 308 -1.27 15.73 35.38
N SER A 309 -0.63 14.71 34.78
CA SER A 309 -0.01 13.60 35.51
C SER A 309 1.23 13.10 34.77
N PRO A 310 2.25 12.58 35.47
CA PRO A 310 3.42 12.00 34.84
C PRO A 310 3.05 10.80 33.96
N PRO A 311 3.74 10.59 32.84
CA PRO A 311 3.44 9.46 31.95
C PRO A 311 3.79 8.13 32.62
N ARG A 312 2.96 7.10 32.36
CA ARG A 312 3.30 5.70 32.67
C ARG A 312 4.38 5.17 31.73
N GLU A 313 4.85 3.95 31.98
CA GLU A 313 5.69 3.26 30.99
C GLU A 313 5.00 3.10 29.63
N ILE A 314 5.71 3.46 28.56
CA ILE A 314 5.24 3.46 27.17
C ILE A 314 5.75 2.23 26.43
N VAL A 315 4.87 1.53 25.73
CA VAL A 315 5.21 0.39 24.87
C VAL A 315 5.44 0.87 23.44
N ILE A 316 6.70 0.78 22.98
CA ILE A 316 7.10 1.14 21.64
C ILE A 316 7.32 -0.15 20.84
N ALA A 317 6.64 -0.30 19.72
CA ALA A 317 6.72 -1.50 18.90
C ALA A 317 7.43 -1.27 17.57
N GLY A 318 8.26 -2.27 17.20
CA GLY A 318 8.77 -2.50 15.87
C GLY A 318 8.31 -3.86 15.34
N MET A 319 8.60 -4.14 14.08
CA MET A 319 8.20 -5.39 13.42
C MET A 319 9.42 -6.29 13.19
N ILE A 320 9.35 -7.53 13.69
CA ILE A 320 10.38 -8.56 13.42
C ILE A 320 10.46 -8.82 11.91
N GLY A 321 11.68 -8.82 11.37
CA GLY A 321 11.94 -8.96 9.93
C GLY A 321 11.94 -7.63 9.17
N TYR A 322 11.66 -6.50 9.85
CA TYR A 322 11.71 -5.15 9.30
C TYR A 322 12.66 -4.30 10.18
N GLU A 323 13.95 -4.41 9.89
CA GLU A 323 15.02 -3.85 10.74
C GLU A 323 14.85 -2.34 11.00
N GLN A 324 14.53 -1.55 9.99
CA GLN A 324 14.29 -0.11 10.14
C GLN A 324 13.16 0.19 11.14
N SER A 325 12.10 -0.63 11.19
CA SER A 325 11.01 -0.46 12.16
C SER A 325 11.51 -0.65 13.60
N MET A 326 12.35 -1.67 13.84
CA MET A 326 12.93 -1.93 15.15
C MET A 326 13.97 -0.87 15.57
N GLN A 327 14.81 -0.42 14.62
CA GLN A 327 15.80 0.63 14.84
C GLN A 327 15.12 1.97 15.19
N ALA A 328 14.05 2.34 14.47
CA ALA A 328 13.30 3.56 14.76
C ALA A 328 12.62 3.52 16.14
N ALA A 329 12.09 2.35 16.53
CA ALA A 329 11.54 2.15 17.88
C ALA A 329 12.61 2.36 18.97
N ALA A 330 13.81 1.83 18.76
CA ALA A 330 14.95 2.01 19.68
C ALA A 330 15.43 3.47 19.71
N LEU A 331 15.42 4.16 18.57
CA LEU A 331 15.77 5.58 18.50
C LEU A 331 14.81 6.45 19.30
N LEU A 332 13.50 6.22 19.18
CA LEU A 332 12.49 6.91 19.98
C LEU A 332 12.65 6.60 21.48
N GLN A 333 12.90 5.33 21.84
CA GLN A 333 13.15 4.96 23.24
C GLN A 333 14.32 5.74 23.84
N ASN A 334 15.42 5.91 23.11
CA ASN A 334 16.57 6.71 23.55
C ASN A 334 16.14 8.16 23.83
N GLY A 335 15.42 8.81 22.90
CA GLY A 335 14.91 10.17 23.09
C GLY A 335 13.99 10.28 24.31
N LEU A 336 13.08 9.34 24.51
CA LEU A 336 12.19 9.30 25.67
C LEU A 336 12.93 9.11 26.99
N THR A 337 13.96 8.27 27.03
CA THR A 337 14.83 8.10 28.19
C THR A 337 15.48 9.43 28.56
N ARG A 338 15.99 10.17 27.58
CA ARG A 338 16.57 11.52 27.79
C ARG A 338 15.52 12.56 28.24
N ALA A 339 14.28 12.39 27.80
CA ALA A 339 13.14 13.22 28.24
C ALA A 339 12.60 12.82 29.61
N GLY A 340 13.09 11.71 30.21
CA GLY A 340 12.65 11.19 31.52
C GLY A 340 11.36 10.37 31.46
N VAL A 341 10.99 9.83 30.30
CA VAL A 341 9.80 8.98 30.12
C VAL A 341 10.21 7.51 30.11
N PRO A 342 9.68 6.69 31.03
CA PRO A 342 9.93 5.26 31.04
C PRO A 342 9.28 4.60 29.82
N SER A 343 10.04 3.74 29.13
CA SER A 343 9.56 3.05 27.94
C SER A 343 10.23 1.70 27.73
N ARG A 344 9.51 0.76 27.09
CA ARG A 344 10.05 -0.55 26.72
C ARG A 344 9.75 -0.88 25.27
N LEU A 345 10.64 -1.66 24.67
CA LEU A 345 10.48 -2.17 23.30
C LEU A 345 9.70 -3.48 23.31
N LEU A 346 8.86 -3.65 22.29
CA LEU A 346 8.15 -4.89 22.01
C LEU A 346 8.13 -5.12 20.48
N ASN A 347 8.97 -6.06 20.01
CA ASN A 347 9.02 -6.40 18.60
C ASN A 347 8.24 -7.70 18.34
N GLU A 348 7.34 -7.67 17.37
CA GLU A 348 6.49 -8.81 17.02
C GLU A 348 6.40 -8.99 15.49
N PRO A 349 6.12 -10.21 14.98
CA PRO A 349 5.98 -10.45 13.54
C PRO A 349 4.69 -9.84 13.00
N TRP A 350 4.68 -9.47 11.72
CA TRP A 350 3.55 -8.80 11.06
C TRP A 350 2.17 -9.43 11.30
N PRO A 351 1.97 -10.76 11.26
CA PRO A 351 0.66 -11.35 11.54
C PRO A 351 0.10 -11.01 12.92
N VAL A 352 0.97 -10.92 13.95
CA VAL A 352 0.58 -10.53 15.31
C VAL A 352 0.28 -9.03 15.35
N VAL A 353 1.18 -8.21 14.80
CA VAL A 353 1.02 -6.75 14.74
C VAL A 353 -0.29 -6.38 14.03
N SER A 354 -0.56 -6.96 12.87
CA SER A 354 -1.77 -6.66 12.07
C SER A 354 -3.08 -7.03 12.78
N ASN A 355 -3.06 -8.06 13.62
CA ASN A 355 -4.22 -8.41 14.44
C ASN A 355 -4.41 -7.41 15.60
N LYS A 356 -3.34 -7.06 16.31
CA LYS A 356 -3.39 -6.10 17.43
C LYS A 356 -3.81 -4.70 16.97
N MET A 357 -3.42 -4.25 15.78
CA MET A 357 -3.84 -2.98 15.20
C MET A 357 -5.38 -2.82 15.10
N ARG A 358 -6.12 -3.93 15.03
CA ARG A 358 -7.59 -3.95 14.92
C ARG A 358 -8.31 -3.91 16.27
N ASP A 359 -7.57 -4.04 17.36
CA ASP A 359 -8.13 -4.07 18.71
C ASP A 359 -7.52 -2.92 19.53
N PRO A 360 -8.32 -1.90 19.92
CA PRO A 360 -7.81 -0.76 20.67
C PRO A 360 -7.18 -1.17 22.02
N GLU A 361 -7.60 -2.28 22.63
CA GLU A 361 -7.04 -2.73 23.90
C GLU A 361 -5.67 -3.41 23.72
N GLN A 362 -5.43 -4.04 22.57
CA GLN A 362 -4.20 -4.77 22.28
C GLN A 362 -3.18 -3.95 21.50
N MET A 363 -3.62 -2.86 20.85
CA MET A 363 -2.72 -1.97 20.08
C MET A 363 -1.63 -1.41 20.99
N TYR A 364 -0.42 -1.26 20.47
CA TYR A 364 0.73 -0.63 21.13
C TYR A 364 0.47 0.85 21.41
N ASP A 365 1.27 1.44 22.30
CA ASP A 365 1.22 2.88 22.53
C ASP A 365 1.80 3.64 21.33
N VAL A 366 2.92 3.13 20.78
CA VAL A 366 3.57 3.63 19.56
C VAL A 366 4.02 2.45 18.71
N LEU A 367 3.74 2.47 17.42
CA LEU A 367 4.15 1.44 16.46
C LEU A 367 4.77 2.07 15.22
N PHE A 368 5.99 1.68 14.87
CA PHE A 368 6.67 2.10 13.64
C PHE A 368 6.35 1.17 12.47
N LEU A 369 5.86 1.75 11.36
CA LEU A 369 5.47 0.99 10.18
C LEU A 369 5.46 1.87 8.91
N TRP A 370 5.19 1.23 7.77
CA TRP A 370 4.97 1.92 6.49
C TRP A 370 3.49 1.93 6.11
N ARG A 371 3.08 3.02 5.49
CA ARG A 371 1.88 3.05 4.67
C ARG A 371 2.28 2.97 3.19
N SER A 372 1.92 1.87 2.55
CA SER A 372 2.14 1.66 1.12
C SER A 372 1.08 2.39 0.28
N THR A 373 1.37 2.55 -1.00
CA THR A 373 0.46 3.15 -1.97
C THR A 373 -0.45 2.08 -2.54
N TYR A 374 -1.69 2.04 -2.09
CA TYR A 374 -2.70 1.13 -2.64
C TYR A 374 -3.43 1.75 -3.84
N TYR A 375 -3.59 3.07 -3.84
CA TYR A 375 -4.07 3.88 -4.97
C TYR A 375 -3.48 5.30 -4.83
N ALA A 376 -3.24 5.97 -5.96
CA ALA A 376 -2.58 7.28 -5.97
C ALA A 376 -3.56 8.43 -5.75
N ASP A 377 -4.10 8.51 -4.56
CA ASP A 377 -4.97 9.58 -4.10
C ASP A 377 -4.61 9.92 -2.64
N PRO A 378 -4.60 11.19 -2.20
CA PRO A 378 -4.30 11.56 -0.81
C PRO A 378 -5.13 10.81 0.23
N HIS A 379 -6.34 10.38 -0.15
CA HIS A 379 -7.21 9.58 0.71
C HIS A 379 -6.59 8.26 1.16
N ASN A 380 -5.67 7.69 0.37
CA ASN A 380 -4.92 6.48 0.76
C ASN A 380 -4.14 6.66 2.07
N TRP A 381 -3.73 7.87 2.38
CA TRP A 381 -3.02 8.22 3.61
C TRP A 381 -3.93 8.98 4.57
N ALA A 382 -4.41 10.16 4.19
CA ALA A 382 -5.22 10.99 5.07
C ALA A 382 -6.52 10.30 5.49
N GLY A 383 -7.30 9.79 4.55
CA GLY A 383 -8.58 9.13 4.85
C GLY A 383 -8.42 7.81 5.58
N GLU A 384 -7.51 6.96 5.10
CA GLU A 384 -7.34 5.64 5.68
C GLU A 384 -6.67 5.65 7.06
N LEU A 385 -5.79 6.63 7.34
CA LEU A 385 -5.05 6.70 8.60
C LEU A 385 -5.70 7.59 9.66
N LEU A 386 -6.57 8.55 9.26
CA LEU A 386 -7.09 9.56 10.19
C LEU A 386 -8.61 9.52 10.37
N HIS A 387 -9.39 9.07 9.36
CA HIS A 387 -10.85 9.09 9.46
C HIS A 387 -11.33 8.17 10.59
N THR A 388 -12.24 8.67 11.45
CA THR A 388 -12.76 7.93 12.61
C THR A 388 -13.46 6.62 12.21
N ASN A 389 -14.16 6.57 11.07
CA ASN A 389 -14.82 5.36 10.59
C ASN A 389 -13.85 4.24 10.14
N ARG A 390 -12.53 4.53 10.09
CA ARG A 390 -11.47 3.58 9.74
C ARG A 390 -10.79 2.94 10.96
N HIS A 391 -11.29 3.23 12.17
CA HIS A 391 -10.88 2.51 13.39
C HIS A 391 -11.04 1.00 13.19
N ARG A 392 -10.14 0.20 13.76
CA ARG A 392 -10.04 -1.25 13.57
C ARG A 392 -9.73 -1.69 12.14
N GLY A 393 -9.42 -0.73 11.28
CA GLY A 393 -9.02 -0.93 9.89
C GLY A 393 -7.69 -0.21 9.61
N GLY A 394 -7.70 0.77 8.69
CA GLY A 394 -6.54 1.59 8.35
C GLY A 394 -6.07 2.50 9.48
N ASN A 395 -7.02 3.11 10.22
CA ASN A 395 -6.73 4.02 11.32
C ASN A 395 -6.44 3.25 12.63
N ALA A 396 -5.27 2.64 12.71
CA ALA A 396 -4.79 1.96 13.92
C ALA A 396 -4.30 2.93 15.00
N SER A 397 -4.17 4.23 14.68
CA SER A 397 -3.86 5.27 15.68
C SER A 397 -5.06 5.60 16.54
N TYR A 398 -6.25 5.17 16.16
CA TYR A 398 -7.50 5.57 16.82
C TYR A 398 -7.65 7.10 16.93
N TYR A 399 -7.01 7.83 16.01
CA TYR A 399 -7.18 9.26 15.87
C TYR A 399 -8.64 9.59 15.55
N SER A 400 -9.17 10.65 16.13
CA SER A 400 -10.53 11.09 15.91
C SER A 400 -10.60 12.62 16.06
N ASN A 401 -11.03 13.29 14.99
CA ASN A 401 -11.28 14.71 14.97
C ASN A 401 -12.46 14.98 14.03
N PRO A 402 -13.59 15.54 14.54
CA PRO A 402 -14.79 15.78 13.73
C PRO A 402 -14.57 16.70 12.52
N GLU A 403 -13.66 17.67 12.62
CA GLU A 403 -13.33 18.54 11.50
C GLU A 403 -12.54 17.81 10.42
N VAL A 404 -11.60 16.96 10.81
CA VAL A 404 -10.88 16.08 9.88
C VAL A 404 -11.85 15.14 9.18
N ASP A 405 -12.77 14.52 9.91
CA ASP A 405 -13.81 13.66 9.32
C ASP A 405 -14.68 14.41 8.32
N ARG A 406 -15.10 15.65 8.66
CA ARG A 406 -15.90 16.51 7.76
C ARG A 406 -15.14 16.81 6.47
N LEU A 407 -13.89 17.26 6.56
CA LEU A 407 -13.04 17.58 5.40
C LEU A 407 -12.80 16.36 4.50
N LEU A 408 -12.56 15.20 5.09
CA LEU A 408 -12.35 13.93 4.36
C LEU A 408 -13.62 13.49 3.64
N ASN A 409 -14.80 13.61 4.27
CA ASN A 409 -16.09 13.31 3.65
C ASN A 409 -16.39 14.25 2.48
N GLU A 410 -16.15 15.55 2.65
CA GLU A 410 -16.30 16.56 1.60
C GLU A 410 -15.37 16.27 0.41
N ALA A 411 -14.12 15.90 0.68
CA ALA A 411 -13.18 15.52 -0.37
C ALA A 411 -13.62 14.27 -1.14
N LEU A 412 -14.20 13.26 -0.47
CA LEU A 412 -14.71 12.05 -1.13
C LEU A 412 -15.94 12.31 -2.00
N ALA A 413 -16.78 13.24 -1.62
CA ALA A 413 -17.99 13.59 -2.35
C ALA A 413 -17.73 14.39 -3.64
N ASN A 414 -16.52 14.90 -3.84
CA ASN A 414 -16.16 15.75 -4.97
C ASN A 414 -15.20 15.01 -5.93
N ALA A 415 -15.55 14.93 -7.22
CA ALA A 415 -14.68 14.31 -8.23
C ALA A 415 -13.55 15.24 -8.72
N ASP A 416 -13.65 16.55 -8.47
CA ASP A 416 -12.70 17.57 -8.94
C ASP A 416 -11.46 17.61 -8.03
N GLN A 417 -10.31 17.24 -8.56
CA GLN A 417 -9.04 17.21 -7.83
C GLN A 417 -8.63 18.60 -7.30
N GLU A 418 -8.88 19.68 -8.04
CA GLU A 418 -8.49 21.02 -7.65
C GLU A 418 -9.28 21.49 -6.41
N LYS A 419 -10.54 21.06 -6.28
CA LYS A 419 -11.38 21.33 -5.10
C LYS A 419 -11.03 20.44 -3.91
N ARG A 420 -10.54 19.21 -4.18
CA ARG A 420 -10.15 18.26 -3.14
C ARG A 420 -8.80 18.58 -2.51
N ALA A 421 -7.85 19.10 -3.28
CA ALA A 421 -6.48 19.33 -2.82
C ALA A 421 -6.40 20.21 -1.58
N PRO A 422 -7.07 21.38 -1.48
CA PRO A 422 -7.05 22.22 -0.29
C PRO A 422 -7.63 21.54 0.97
N LEU A 423 -8.62 20.65 0.79
CA LEU A 423 -9.21 19.89 1.90
C LEU A 423 -8.19 18.93 2.51
N TYR A 424 -7.45 18.20 1.67
CA TYR A 424 -6.39 17.31 2.14
C TYR A 424 -5.19 18.03 2.75
N GLU A 425 -4.82 19.20 2.20
CA GLU A 425 -3.79 20.06 2.81
C GLU A 425 -4.20 20.46 4.23
N GLN A 426 -5.46 20.85 4.43
CA GLN A 426 -5.98 21.24 5.73
C GLN A 426 -5.98 20.04 6.71
N VAL A 427 -6.41 18.85 6.26
CA VAL A 427 -6.34 17.63 7.06
C VAL A 427 -4.91 17.33 7.52
N ALA A 428 -3.95 17.44 6.60
CA ALA A 428 -2.54 17.18 6.92
C ALA A 428 -1.99 18.19 7.94
N ARG A 429 -2.38 19.47 7.87
CA ARG A 429 -2.00 20.51 8.86
C ARG A 429 -2.57 20.19 10.23
N ILE A 430 -3.88 19.96 10.32
CA ILE A 430 -4.54 19.66 11.60
C ILE A 430 -3.88 18.43 12.26
N SER A 431 -3.69 17.35 11.52
CA SER A 431 -3.10 16.12 12.09
C SER A 431 -1.64 16.31 12.53
N SER A 432 -0.87 17.18 11.86
CA SER A 432 0.49 17.52 12.26
C SER A 432 0.52 18.39 13.51
N GLU A 433 -0.34 19.41 13.60
CA GLU A 433 -0.47 20.28 14.77
C GLU A 433 -0.91 19.53 16.02
N GLU A 434 -1.79 18.54 15.86
CA GLU A 434 -2.28 17.67 16.94
C GLU A 434 -1.34 16.49 17.26
N ALA A 435 -0.21 16.40 16.53
CA ALA A 435 0.70 15.23 16.64
C ALA A 435 -0.05 13.89 16.54
N GLY A 436 -0.92 13.75 15.53
CA GLY A 436 -1.73 12.54 15.31
C GLY A 436 -0.89 11.29 15.02
N GLY A 437 0.38 11.47 14.64
CA GLY A 437 1.42 10.46 14.43
C GLY A 437 2.79 11.11 14.32
N ILE A 438 3.88 10.31 14.34
CA ILE A 438 5.22 10.81 14.05
C ILE A 438 5.49 10.57 12.57
N TYR A 439 5.38 11.59 11.72
CA TYR A 439 5.63 11.50 10.29
C TYR A 439 7.12 11.70 10.01
N ILE A 440 7.76 10.75 9.29
CA ILE A 440 9.22 10.69 9.27
C ILE A 440 9.78 10.88 7.86
N HIS A 441 9.48 9.96 6.92
CA HIS A 441 10.05 10.05 5.58
C HIS A 441 9.22 9.32 4.53
N ASN A 442 9.45 9.67 3.27
CA ASN A 442 9.09 8.85 2.12
C ASN A 442 10.28 7.98 1.74
N THR A 443 10.05 6.67 1.61
CA THR A 443 11.07 5.72 1.17
C THR A 443 11.32 5.91 -0.32
N LYS A 444 12.57 6.00 -0.78
CA LYS A 444 12.91 5.91 -2.18
C LYS A 444 12.83 4.45 -2.65
N TRP A 445 12.49 4.27 -3.91
CA TRP A 445 12.55 2.97 -4.58
C TRP A 445 13.92 2.78 -5.22
N PHE A 446 14.53 1.63 -5.01
CA PHE A 446 15.78 1.23 -5.64
C PHE A 446 15.56 -0.06 -6.42
N GLY A 447 15.55 0.01 -7.75
CA GLY A 447 15.36 -1.15 -8.62
C GLY A 447 16.69 -1.74 -9.07
N PRO A 448 17.24 -2.76 -8.38
CA PRO A 448 18.48 -3.38 -8.78
C PRO A 448 18.20 -4.48 -9.81
N TYR A 449 18.73 -4.27 -11.02
CA TYR A 449 18.64 -5.20 -12.12
C TYR A 449 20.01 -5.42 -12.77
N ARG A 450 20.20 -6.54 -13.45
CA ARG A 450 21.36 -6.74 -14.31
C ARG A 450 21.31 -5.78 -15.51
N LYS A 451 22.50 -5.38 -16.03
CA LYS A 451 22.61 -4.41 -17.13
C LYS A 451 21.97 -4.88 -18.44
N ASN A 452 21.82 -6.18 -18.64
CA ASN A 452 21.13 -6.75 -19.80
C ASN A 452 19.61 -6.71 -19.69
N VAL A 453 19.05 -6.28 -18.55
CA VAL A 453 17.60 -6.09 -18.37
C VAL A 453 17.22 -4.66 -18.78
N SER A 454 16.22 -4.54 -19.62
CA SER A 454 15.64 -3.26 -20.06
C SER A 454 14.11 -3.28 -19.88
N GLY A 455 13.45 -2.15 -20.09
CA GLY A 455 11.99 -2.02 -19.98
C GLY A 455 11.46 -2.01 -18.56
N VAL A 456 12.32 -1.79 -17.55
CA VAL A 456 11.89 -1.65 -16.16
C VAL A 456 11.07 -0.38 -16.01
N ARG A 457 9.85 -0.51 -15.47
CA ARG A 457 8.96 0.61 -15.14
C ARG A 457 8.66 0.57 -13.67
N PHE A 458 8.86 1.68 -12.99
CA PHE A 458 8.44 1.86 -11.62
C PHE A 458 7.08 2.53 -11.57
N CYS A 459 6.15 1.90 -10.85
CA CYS A 459 4.92 2.52 -10.38
C CYS A 459 4.84 2.29 -8.87
N PRO A 460 4.58 3.32 -8.04
CA PRO A 460 4.44 3.16 -6.58
C PRO A 460 3.34 2.16 -6.18
N ILE A 461 2.31 1.99 -7.03
CA ILE A 461 1.31 0.95 -6.88
C ILE A 461 1.86 -0.32 -7.53
N GLY A 462 2.14 -1.33 -6.72
CA GLY A 462 2.73 -2.59 -7.19
C GLY A 462 4.25 -2.61 -7.22
N ASP A 463 4.92 -1.56 -6.75
CA ASP A 463 6.38 -1.50 -6.52
C ASP A 463 7.26 -1.87 -7.72
N GLY A 464 6.80 -1.58 -8.94
CA GLY A 464 7.55 -1.90 -10.16
C GLY A 464 7.60 -3.39 -10.51
N GLN A 465 6.71 -4.21 -9.95
CA GLN A 465 6.70 -5.67 -10.16
C GLN A 465 5.88 -6.12 -11.39
N GLU A 466 5.53 -5.20 -12.29
CA GLU A 466 4.89 -5.54 -13.58
C GLU A 466 5.94 -5.88 -14.61
N MET A 467 5.99 -7.16 -15.03
CA MET A 467 7.11 -7.73 -15.79
C MET A 467 6.86 -7.82 -17.29
N ARG A 468 5.65 -7.49 -17.79
CA ARG A 468 5.35 -7.57 -19.22
C ARG A 468 6.25 -6.69 -20.11
N TRP A 469 6.79 -5.61 -19.53
CA TRP A 469 7.62 -4.64 -20.24
C TRP A 469 9.11 -5.00 -20.25
N LEU A 470 9.52 -5.95 -19.40
CA LEU A 470 10.92 -6.36 -19.26
C LEU A 470 11.41 -7.08 -20.51
N SER A 471 12.66 -6.82 -20.88
CA SER A 471 13.40 -7.55 -21.93
C SER A 471 14.80 -7.88 -21.42
N ILE A 472 15.33 -8.99 -21.88
CA ILE A 472 16.70 -9.43 -21.59
C ILE A 472 17.46 -9.51 -22.91
N ALA A 473 18.58 -8.77 -23.02
CA ALA A 473 19.48 -8.81 -24.17
C ALA A 473 20.45 -9.99 -24.11
#